data_01e568472f62ae37c102b29ccacf5895
#
_entry.id   01e568472f62ae37c102b29ccacf5895
#
_cell.length_a   1.000
_cell.length_b   1.000
_cell.length_c   1.000
_cell.angle_alpha   90.00
_cell.angle_beta   90.00
_cell.angle_gamma   90.00
#
_symmetry.space_group_name_H-M   'P 1'
#
loop_
_entity.id
_entity.type
_entity.pdbx_description
1 polymer ?
#
loop_
_entity_poly.entity_id
_entity_poly.type
_entity_poly.pdbx_seq_one_letter_code
_entity_poly.pdbx_strand_id
1 'polypeptide(L)'
;MKGIFWFHTVTLLGFATTMTGNMAMGEGNWRDTAFFGLHYDLHPNAEDTELGREVTHEHIRAMLEKVRPDFVQYDCKGHPGYTGYPTKVGSPSPGIVNDALKVWREVTREMGIPLSIHYSGVWDTRAIEVHPEWARIDQHGKPDPNYTCRLSGYDAELMIPQLIEVVREYDVDGMWIDGENWASRPCWSESCKEAFTQKTGIKEIPHKASDPHWHDWLAFHRDLFTQHVTNVVNAVHEVKPSCLICSNWMYSVRQPEPIAAPVDYLSGDFDPSFGAARACAEARVLAGRGKPWDLMAWAFLQTGGQGWIMKTVPHLCQEVFVVLAQGGAVFIYNQPQRSGRLTEWHQELLGQVADFCRKRKEYCFQTETIPQVAILHSETSYYRHNDPLFNFAQANHPMEGALHAVLENGYSADILNEQMLMERIADYAIVVVPEQEHVPDNVRAAIAAYVRGGGRLLISGAHVAAQYGELAGVKARGE
;
A
#
# COMPACT_ATOMS: atom_id res chain seq x y z
N MET A 1 -42.57 60.75 -11.40
CA MET A 1 -41.30 61.18 -10.78
C MET A 1 -40.22 60.23 -11.22
N LYS A 2 -39.26 60.75 -12.01
CA LYS A 2 -38.20 59.97 -12.64
C LYS A 2 -36.98 59.97 -11.71
N GLY A 3 -36.47 58.79 -11.38
CA GLY A 3 -35.22 58.61 -10.63
C GLY A 3 -34.13 58.10 -11.59
N ILE A 4 -33.09 58.90 -11.77
CA ILE A 4 -31.93 58.66 -12.65
C ILE A 4 -30.89 57.94 -11.79
N PHE A 5 -30.43 56.75 -12.20
CA PHE A 5 -29.24 56.07 -11.64
C PHE A 5 -28.02 56.29 -12.55
N TRP A 6 -26.96 56.84 -11.97
CA TRP A 6 -25.63 56.99 -12.62
C TRP A 6 -24.80 55.72 -12.38
N PHE A 7 -24.28 55.16 -13.48
CA PHE A 7 -23.26 54.14 -13.42
C PHE A 7 -21.86 54.80 -13.55
N HIS A 8 -20.99 54.58 -12.59
CA HIS A 8 -19.59 54.92 -12.68
C HIS A 8 -18.81 53.72 -13.16
N THR A 9 -18.22 53.86 -14.36
CA THR A 9 -17.29 52.87 -14.93
C THR A 9 -15.89 53.17 -14.38
N VAL A 10 -15.33 52.28 -13.61
CA VAL A 10 -13.93 52.31 -13.18
C VAL A 10 -13.10 51.45 -14.12
N THR A 11 -12.25 52.08 -14.89
CA THR A 11 -11.27 51.40 -15.78
C THR A 11 -10.02 51.09 -14.96
N LEU A 12 -9.75 49.82 -14.66
CA LEU A 12 -8.50 49.34 -14.09
C LEU A 12 -7.53 48.97 -15.22
N LEU A 13 -6.50 49.76 -15.39
CA LEU A 13 -5.33 49.42 -16.20
C LEU A 13 -4.47 48.43 -15.40
N GLY A 14 -4.46 47.15 -15.80
CA GLY A 14 -3.57 46.12 -15.26
C GLY A 14 -2.23 46.14 -15.95
N PHE A 15 -1.16 46.47 -15.26
CA PHE A 15 0.22 46.20 -15.68
C PHE A 15 0.51 44.70 -15.50
N ALA A 16 0.68 44.00 -16.61
CA ALA A 16 1.19 42.61 -16.59
C ALA A 16 2.72 42.67 -16.50
N THR A 17 3.25 42.44 -15.30
CA THR A 17 4.65 42.11 -15.09
C THR A 17 4.80 40.58 -15.16
N THR A 18 5.40 40.11 -16.25
CA THR A 18 5.86 38.72 -16.36
C THR A 18 7.05 38.52 -15.43
N MET A 19 6.79 38.02 -14.24
CA MET A 19 7.83 37.42 -13.39
C MET A 19 7.98 35.94 -13.75
N THR A 20 9.04 35.60 -14.48
CA THR A 20 9.59 34.25 -14.52
C THR A 20 10.28 33.99 -13.19
N GLY A 21 9.50 33.67 -12.17
CA GLY A 21 10.02 33.19 -10.91
C GLY A 21 10.08 31.67 -10.97
N ASN A 22 11.27 31.10 -10.75
CA ASN A 22 11.40 29.72 -10.31
C ASN A 22 10.53 29.56 -9.07
N MET A 23 9.39 28.89 -9.20
CA MET A 23 8.62 28.43 -8.05
C MET A 23 9.48 27.37 -7.36
N ALA A 24 10.11 27.75 -6.26
CA ALA A 24 10.49 26.78 -5.25
C ALA A 24 9.22 25.99 -4.93
N MET A 25 9.28 24.66 -5.02
CA MET A 25 8.19 23.78 -4.62
C MET A 25 7.84 24.12 -3.17
N GLY A 26 6.66 24.70 -2.96
CA GLY A 26 6.16 25.02 -1.64
C GLY A 26 5.96 23.73 -0.84
N GLU A 27 5.91 23.85 0.49
CA GLU A 27 5.76 22.80 1.51
C GLU A 27 4.45 21.97 1.40
N GLY A 28 3.95 21.65 0.20
CA GLY A 28 2.77 20.83 -0.06
C GLY A 28 3.15 19.36 -0.24
N ASN A 29 2.30 18.47 0.25
CA ASN A 29 2.40 17.03 -0.01
C ASN A 29 2.30 16.79 -1.53
N TRP A 30 3.42 16.39 -2.17
CA TRP A 30 3.44 16.15 -3.63
C TRP A 30 2.44 15.07 -4.08
N ARG A 31 2.01 14.18 -3.18
CA ARG A 31 0.98 13.17 -3.48
C ARG A 31 -0.41 13.75 -3.64
N ASP A 32 -0.68 14.96 -3.17
CA ASP A 32 -1.97 15.63 -3.38
C ASP A 32 -2.21 15.97 -4.86
N THR A 33 -1.15 15.98 -5.68
CA THR A 33 -1.23 16.29 -7.11
C THR A 33 -0.75 15.15 -8.00
N ALA A 34 0.05 14.22 -7.49
CA ALA A 34 0.58 13.08 -8.22
C ALA A 34 -0.53 12.05 -8.52
N PHE A 35 -0.70 11.71 -9.79
CA PHE A 35 -1.80 10.88 -10.28
C PHE A 35 -1.32 9.62 -11.00
N PHE A 36 -0.18 9.70 -11.72
CA PHE A 36 0.39 8.60 -12.48
C PHE A 36 1.88 8.49 -12.22
N GLY A 37 2.33 7.38 -11.68
CA GLY A 37 3.73 7.10 -11.38
C GLY A 37 4.30 5.91 -12.13
N LEU A 38 5.62 5.75 -12.01
CA LEU A 38 6.36 4.59 -12.49
C LEU A 38 7.17 3.98 -11.34
N HIS A 39 7.23 2.66 -11.31
CA HIS A 39 8.10 1.91 -10.42
C HIS A 39 9.10 1.08 -11.23
N TYR A 40 10.37 1.22 -10.88
CA TYR A 40 11.47 0.47 -11.49
C TYR A 40 12.20 -0.33 -10.41
N ASP A 41 12.09 -1.64 -10.48
CA ASP A 41 12.59 -2.57 -9.47
C ASP A 41 13.60 -3.54 -10.06
N LEU A 42 14.68 -3.75 -9.33
CA LEU A 42 15.79 -4.64 -9.73
C LEU A 42 16.06 -5.76 -8.72
N HIS A 43 15.70 -5.57 -7.44
CA HIS A 43 16.10 -6.47 -6.36
C HIS A 43 17.60 -6.84 -6.44
N PRO A 44 18.51 -5.90 -6.15
CA PRO A 44 19.95 -6.15 -6.21
C PRO A 44 20.35 -7.36 -5.38
N ASN A 45 21.34 -8.12 -5.87
CA ASN A 45 21.79 -9.34 -5.23
C ASN A 45 23.32 -9.55 -5.37
N ALA A 46 23.82 -10.65 -4.80
CA ALA A 46 25.25 -10.99 -4.81
C ALA A 46 25.78 -11.38 -6.20
N GLU A 47 24.92 -11.79 -7.12
CA GLU A 47 25.30 -12.29 -8.46
C GLU A 47 25.36 -11.17 -9.51
N ASP A 48 24.96 -9.96 -9.14
CA ASP A 48 24.98 -8.82 -10.06
C ASP A 48 26.42 -8.46 -10.46
N THR A 49 26.58 -8.05 -11.71
CA THR A 49 27.88 -7.67 -12.27
C THR A 49 27.86 -6.35 -13.07
N GLU A 50 26.69 -5.73 -13.21
CA GLU A 50 26.52 -4.59 -14.12
C GLU A 50 25.50 -3.54 -13.68
N LEU A 51 25.14 -3.54 -12.40
CA LEU A 51 24.15 -2.59 -11.87
C LEU A 51 24.57 -1.13 -12.15
N GLY A 52 23.67 -0.38 -12.78
CA GLY A 52 23.89 1.02 -13.11
C GLY A 52 24.70 1.30 -14.37
N ARG A 53 25.27 0.25 -15.05
CA ARG A 53 26.14 0.44 -16.23
C ARG A 53 25.52 1.33 -17.31
N GLU A 54 24.23 1.17 -17.59
CA GLU A 54 23.51 1.91 -18.63
C GLU A 54 22.57 2.97 -18.06
N VAL A 55 22.68 3.29 -16.76
CA VAL A 55 21.94 4.40 -16.14
C VAL A 55 22.71 5.69 -16.37
N THR A 56 22.29 6.45 -17.38
CA THR A 56 22.87 7.75 -17.74
C THR A 56 21.81 8.83 -17.71
N HIS A 57 22.21 10.09 -17.49
CA HIS A 57 21.30 11.25 -17.52
C HIS A 57 20.50 11.31 -18.81
N GLU A 58 21.18 11.15 -19.95
CA GLU A 58 20.55 11.20 -21.27
C GLU A 58 19.50 10.11 -21.43
N HIS A 59 19.85 8.85 -21.08
CA HIS A 59 18.95 7.72 -21.24
C HIS A 59 17.73 7.86 -20.33
N ILE A 60 17.92 8.13 -19.03
CA ILE A 60 16.80 8.25 -18.09
C ILE A 60 15.88 9.41 -18.48
N ARG A 61 16.43 10.58 -18.80
CA ARG A 61 15.65 11.73 -19.26
C ARG A 61 14.81 11.37 -20.49
N ALA A 62 15.42 10.80 -21.54
CA ALA A 62 14.72 10.43 -22.77
C ALA A 62 13.57 9.43 -22.51
N MET A 63 13.75 8.48 -21.57
CA MET A 63 12.73 7.51 -21.21
C MET A 63 11.59 8.16 -20.41
N LEU A 64 11.89 9.03 -19.45
CA LEU A 64 10.88 9.75 -18.67
C LEU A 64 10.08 10.75 -19.54
N GLU A 65 10.70 11.39 -20.51
CA GLU A 65 10.00 12.27 -21.46
C GLU A 65 8.95 11.54 -22.31
N LYS A 66 9.16 10.26 -22.62
CA LYS A 66 8.17 9.43 -23.33
C LYS A 66 6.90 9.17 -22.49
N VAL A 67 7.05 9.03 -21.19
CA VAL A 67 5.93 8.67 -20.27
C VAL A 67 5.39 9.90 -19.55
N ARG A 68 6.25 10.81 -19.11
CA ARG A 68 5.92 12.02 -18.35
C ARG A 68 5.18 11.67 -17.05
N PRO A 69 5.77 10.85 -16.16
CA PRO A 69 5.14 10.49 -14.88
C PRO A 69 5.09 11.67 -13.93
N ASP A 70 4.11 11.70 -13.02
CA ASP A 70 4.02 12.68 -11.93
C ASP A 70 4.99 12.35 -10.80
N PHE A 71 5.42 11.11 -10.65
CA PHE A 71 6.47 10.65 -9.72
C PHE A 71 7.14 9.38 -10.23
N VAL A 72 8.33 9.11 -9.70
CA VAL A 72 9.08 7.87 -9.95
C VAL A 72 9.41 7.21 -8.63
N GLN A 73 9.31 5.89 -8.58
CA GLN A 73 9.83 5.04 -7.52
C GLN A 73 10.93 4.15 -8.08
N TYR A 74 12.12 4.20 -7.47
CA TYR A 74 13.29 3.43 -7.91
C TYR A 74 13.79 2.50 -6.82
N ASP A 75 14.20 1.30 -7.19
CA ASP A 75 14.66 0.29 -6.24
C ASP A 75 16.00 0.66 -5.59
N CYS A 76 15.99 0.72 -4.29
CA CYS A 76 17.14 1.02 -3.45
C CYS A 76 17.72 -0.26 -2.83
N LYS A 77 16.83 -1.14 -2.34
CA LYS A 77 17.18 -2.43 -1.75
C LYS A 77 16.02 -3.42 -1.89
N GLY A 78 16.28 -4.57 -2.49
CA GLY A 78 15.31 -5.66 -2.61
C GLY A 78 15.42 -6.70 -1.50
N HIS A 79 14.59 -7.75 -1.58
CA HIS A 79 14.51 -8.86 -0.60
C HIS A 79 15.81 -9.63 -0.38
N PRO A 80 16.74 -9.78 -1.36
CA PRO A 80 18.05 -10.37 -1.10
C PRO A 80 18.87 -9.62 -0.05
N GLY A 81 18.54 -8.36 0.24
CA GLY A 81 19.18 -7.55 1.27
C GLY A 81 20.41 -6.76 0.82
N TYR A 82 20.70 -6.79 -0.48
CA TYR A 82 21.76 -5.96 -1.07
C TYR A 82 21.20 -4.65 -1.60
N THR A 83 21.94 -3.55 -1.45
CA THR A 83 21.56 -2.27 -2.04
C THR A 83 22.02 -2.13 -3.49
N GLY A 84 21.27 -1.39 -4.29
CA GLY A 84 21.62 -0.98 -5.66
C GLY A 84 22.44 0.30 -5.75
N TYR A 85 22.82 0.88 -4.60
CA TYR A 85 23.66 2.07 -4.44
C TYR A 85 24.84 1.77 -3.49
N PRO A 86 25.94 2.53 -3.56
CA PRO A 86 27.14 2.26 -2.77
C PRO A 86 26.96 2.69 -1.29
N THR A 87 26.14 1.95 -0.54
CA THR A 87 25.87 2.21 0.88
C THR A 87 27.13 2.12 1.75
N LYS A 88 27.17 2.91 2.80
CA LYS A 88 28.14 2.81 3.90
C LYS A 88 27.57 2.03 5.09
N VAL A 89 26.26 1.69 5.02
CA VAL A 89 25.51 0.99 6.05
C VAL A 89 24.94 -0.30 5.45
N GLY A 90 25.44 -1.44 5.88
CA GLY A 90 24.99 -2.74 5.37
C GLY A 90 25.75 -3.23 4.13
N SER A 91 25.08 -3.92 3.22
CA SER A 91 25.72 -4.68 2.13
C SER A 91 25.38 -4.10 0.77
N PRO A 92 26.29 -3.39 0.10
CA PRO A 92 26.10 -3.03 -1.30
C PRO A 92 26.24 -4.26 -2.17
N SER A 93 25.49 -4.34 -3.29
CA SER A 93 25.72 -5.36 -4.30
C SER A 93 27.14 -5.23 -4.87
N PRO A 94 27.89 -6.34 -5.02
CA PRO A 94 29.24 -6.33 -5.59
C PRO A 94 29.24 -5.92 -7.07
N GLY A 95 28.09 -5.98 -7.73
CA GLY A 95 27.93 -5.66 -9.14
C GLY A 95 27.65 -4.19 -9.45
N ILE A 96 27.69 -3.30 -8.48
CA ILE A 96 27.52 -1.86 -8.71
C ILE A 96 28.70 -1.31 -9.50
N VAL A 97 28.45 -0.82 -10.70
CA VAL A 97 29.46 -0.18 -11.57
C VAL A 97 29.22 1.31 -11.73
N ASN A 98 28.05 1.80 -11.34
CA ASN A 98 27.68 3.20 -11.30
C ASN A 98 26.63 3.41 -10.21
N ASP A 99 26.66 4.56 -9.54
CA ASP A 99 25.63 4.96 -8.59
C ASP A 99 24.36 5.38 -9.32
N ALA A 100 23.53 4.39 -9.64
CA ALA A 100 22.29 4.58 -10.39
C ALA A 100 21.30 5.48 -9.63
N LEU A 101 21.18 5.33 -8.31
CA LEU A 101 20.25 6.13 -7.49
C LEU A 101 20.60 7.63 -7.56
N LYS A 102 21.90 7.95 -7.59
CA LYS A 102 22.35 9.34 -7.77
C LYS A 102 21.92 9.90 -9.12
N VAL A 103 22.12 9.15 -10.21
CA VAL A 103 21.69 9.59 -11.55
C VAL A 103 20.17 9.79 -11.62
N TRP A 104 19.40 8.84 -11.07
CA TRP A 104 17.94 8.98 -10.98
C TRP A 104 17.53 10.24 -10.21
N ARG A 105 18.17 10.52 -9.06
CA ARG A 105 17.89 11.73 -8.26
C ARG A 105 18.20 13.02 -9.03
N GLU A 106 19.34 13.06 -9.71
CA GLU A 106 19.76 14.23 -10.47
C GLU A 106 18.78 14.52 -11.61
N VAL A 107 18.44 13.51 -12.43
CA VAL A 107 17.51 13.65 -13.54
C VAL A 107 16.09 14.02 -13.07
N THR A 108 15.56 13.35 -12.07
CA THR A 108 14.21 13.63 -11.55
C THR A 108 14.11 15.02 -10.93
N ARG A 109 15.16 15.50 -10.25
CA ARG A 109 15.24 16.86 -9.71
C ARG A 109 15.23 17.91 -10.84
N GLU A 110 16.02 17.69 -11.89
CA GLU A 110 16.06 18.60 -13.05
C GLU A 110 14.72 18.64 -13.80
N MET A 111 13.98 17.54 -13.81
CA MET A 111 12.65 17.45 -14.44
C MET A 111 11.50 17.89 -13.52
N GLY A 112 11.78 18.19 -12.23
CA GLY A 112 10.74 18.53 -11.25
C GLY A 112 9.83 17.34 -10.88
N ILE A 113 10.35 16.11 -10.98
CA ILE A 113 9.62 14.88 -10.68
C ILE A 113 10.04 14.39 -9.29
N PRO A 114 9.11 14.18 -8.33
CA PRO A 114 9.42 13.54 -7.05
C PRO A 114 10.01 12.14 -7.25
N LEU A 115 11.07 11.84 -6.48
CA LEU A 115 11.69 10.52 -6.44
C LEU A 115 11.38 9.83 -5.12
N SER A 116 10.59 8.77 -5.18
CA SER A 116 10.41 7.81 -4.10
C SER A 116 11.38 6.64 -4.26
N ILE A 117 11.70 5.94 -3.18
CA ILE A 117 12.47 4.70 -3.24
C ILE A 117 11.61 3.50 -2.87
N HIS A 118 11.94 2.35 -3.46
CA HIS A 118 11.54 1.03 -2.99
C HIS A 118 12.62 0.50 -2.06
N TYR A 119 12.21 -0.07 -0.93
CA TYR A 119 13.12 -0.62 0.06
C TYR A 119 12.48 -1.84 0.75
N SER A 120 13.15 -2.99 0.72
CA SER A 120 12.70 -4.17 1.43
C SER A 120 12.97 -4.07 2.92
N GLY A 121 11.91 -4.16 3.73
CA GLY A 121 11.94 -4.01 5.18
C GLY A 121 12.18 -5.33 5.91
N VAL A 122 11.10 -6.02 6.32
CA VAL A 122 11.15 -7.25 7.14
C VAL A 122 11.86 -8.41 6.45
N TRP A 123 11.74 -8.52 5.14
CA TRP A 123 12.45 -9.53 4.35
C TRP A 123 13.84 -9.01 3.98
N ASP A 124 14.87 -9.57 4.61
CA ASP A 124 16.26 -9.21 4.38
C ASP A 124 17.17 -10.44 4.59
N THR A 125 17.35 -11.22 3.53
CA THR A 125 18.16 -12.44 3.57
C THR A 125 19.60 -12.15 3.97
N ARG A 126 20.19 -11.08 3.40
CA ARG A 126 21.60 -10.73 3.66
C ARG A 126 21.85 -10.27 5.11
N ALA A 127 20.92 -9.54 5.68
CA ALA A 127 21.02 -9.14 7.07
C ALA A 127 21.08 -10.37 8.01
N ILE A 128 20.29 -11.39 7.74
CA ILE A 128 20.27 -12.63 8.53
C ILE A 128 21.53 -13.47 8.29
N GLU A 129 22.09 -13.47 7.09
CA GLU A 129 23.38 -14.13 6.83
C GLU A 129 24.52 -13.50 7.65
N VAL A 130 24.52 -12.19 7.81
CA VAL A 130 25.55 -11.44 8.55
C VAL A 130 25.27 -11.45 10.05
N HIS A 131 23.98 -11.36 10.44
CA HIS A 131 23.49 -11.29 11.80
C HIS A 131 22.41 -12.36 12.04
N PRO A 132 22.80 -13.63 12.21
CA PRO A 132 21.85 -14.73 12.42
C PRO A 132 20.95 -14.53 13.66
N GLU A 133 21.39 -13.77 14.64
CA GLU A 133 20.63 -13.40 15.82
C GLU A 133 19.43 -12.49 15.57
N TRP A 134 19.36 -11.86 14.40
CA TRP A 134 18.20 -11.05 13.99
C TRP A 134 17.08 -11.87 13.36
N ALA A 135 17.32 -13.13 13.07
CA ALA A 135 16.33 -14.00 12.44
C ALA A 135 15.06 -14.14 13.30
N ARG A 136 13.90 -14.13 12.64
CA ARG A 136 12.66 -14.61 13.22
C ARG A 136 12.82 -16.09 13.60
N ILE A 137 12.30 -16.48 14.77
CA ILE A 137 12.28 -17.87 15.19
C ILE A 137 10.84 -18.41 14.98
N ASP A 138 10.69 -19.55 14.33
CA ASP A 138 9.39 -20.18 14.14
C ASP A 138 8.91 -20.93 15.40
N GLN A 139 7.69 -21.49 15.36
CA GLN A 139 7.10 -22.23 16.48
C GLN A 139 7.84 -23.51 16.85
N HIS A 140 8.77 -23.98 16.03
CA HIS A 140 9.63 -25.15 16.28
C HIS A 140 11.02 -24.78 16.78
N GLY A 141 11.29 -23.49 16.98
CA GLY A 141 12.60 -22.97 17.40
C GLY A 141 13.62 -22.83 16.27
N LYS A 142 13.19 -22.92 15.00
CA LYS A 142 14.06 -22.81 13.83
C LYS A 142 14.18 -21.35 13.40
N PRO A 143 15.42 -20.84 13.19
CA PRO A 143 15.63 -19.52 12.59
C PRO A 143 15.12 -19.46 11.13
N ASP A 144 14.45 -18.37 10.79
CA ASP A 144 14.03 -18.09 9.43
C ASP A 144 15.20 -17.50 8.63
N PRO A 145 15.52 -18.01 7.43
CA PRO A 145 16.63 -17.52 6.65
C PRO A 145 16.38 -16.16 5.99
N ASN A 146 15.13 -15.67 5.98
CA ASN A 146 14.71 -14.51 5.19
C ASN A 146 14.08 -13.39 6.01
N TYR A 147 13.38 -13.72 7.10
CA TYR A 147 12.56 -12.74 7.83
C TYR A 147 13.17 -12.38 9.18
N THR A 148 13.24 -11.08 9.44
CA THR A 148 13.81 -10.54 10.67
C THR A 148 12.79 -10.50 11.81
N CYS A 149 13.27 -10.59 13.05
CA CYS A 149 12.47 -10.41 14.26
C CYS A 149 12.29 -8.91 14.56
N ARG A 150 11.07 -8.48 14.88
CA ARG A 150 10.78 -7.06 15.21
C ARG A 150 11.42 -6.57 16.51
N LEU A 151 11.82 -7.48 17.39
CA LEU A 151 12.52 -7.16 18.64
C LEU A 151 14.03 -7.49 18.58
N SER A 152 14.59 -7.63 17.37
CA SER A 152 16.03 -7.73 17.16
C SER A 152 16.69 -6.37 16.99
N GLY A 153 18.02 -6.36 16.81
CA GLY A 153 18.80 -5.15 16.48
C GLY A 153 18.57 -4.60 15.07
N TYR A 154 17.88 -5.33 14.20
CA TYR A 154 17.75 -5.03 12.77
C TYR A 154 17.31 -3.59 12.47
N ASP A 155 16.25 -3.12 13.11
CA ASP A 155 15.70 -1.79 12.87
C ASP A 155 16.71 -0.69 13.29
N ALA A 156 17.28 -0.83 14.48
CA ALA A 156 18.16 0.18 15.07
C ALA A 156 19.58 0.20 14.47
N GLU A 157 20.09 -0.95 14.04
CA GLU A 157 21.48 -1.13 13.63
C GLU A 157 21.65 -1.13 12.10
N LEU A 158 20.59 -1.48 11.33
CA LEU A 158 20.68 -1.53 9.87
C LEU A 158 19.57 -0.71 9.18
N MET A 159 18.29 -1.04 9.36
CA MET A 159 17.23 -0.50 8.51
C MET A 159 17.10 1.03 8.67
N ILE A 160 16.91 1.52 9.88
CA ILE A 160 16.76 2.96 10.13
C ILE A 160 18.01 3.75 9.74
N PRO A 161 19.24 3.35 10.14
CA PRO A 161 20.46 4.02 9.68
C PRO A 161 20.60 4.08 8.16
N GLN A 162 20.22 3.01 7.43
CA GLN A 162 20.31 2.95 5.98
C GLN A 162 19.26 3.85 5.31
N LEU A 163 18.03 3.92 5.80
CA LEU A 163 17.01 4.83 5.31
C LEU A 163 17.41 6.30 5.54
N ILE A 164 18.00 6.61 6.70
CA ILE A 164 18.55 7.95 7.01
C ILE A 164 19.72 8.29 6.07
N GLU A 165 20.59 7.33 5.76
CA GLU A 165 21.65 7.52 4.76
C GLU A 165 21.05 7.93 3.40
N VAL A 166 20.03 7.23 2.92
CA VAL A 166 19.38 7.53 1.65
C VAL A 166 18.77 8.94 1.64
N VAL A 167 18.11 9.34 2.72
CA VAL A 167 17.56 10.70 2.84
C VAL A 167 18.68 11.75 2.79
N ARG A 168 19.77 11.55 3.50
CA ARG A 168 20.85 12.54 3.60
C ARG A 168 21.68 12.65 2.33
N GLU A 169 22.01 11.52 1.71
CA GLU A 169 22.91 11.49 0.56
C GLU A 169 22.18 11.79 -0.78
N TYR A 170 20.90 11.36 -0.91
CA TYR A 170 20.15 11.48 -2.15
C TYR A 170 18.96 12.43 -2.06
N ASP A 171 18.57 12.89 -0.89
CA ASP A 171 17.45 13.82 -0.69
C ASP A 171 16.15 13.35 -1.36
N VAL A 172 15.80 12.07 -1.19
CA VAL A 172 14.60 11.45 -1.77
C VAL A 172 13.32 12.05 -1.19
N ASP A 173 12.23 12.04 -2.00
CA ASP A 173 10.96 12.67 -1.65
C ASP A 173 9.95 11.71 -1.02
N GLY A 174 10.22 10.41 -1.10
CA GLY A 174 9.35 9.39 -0.49
C GLY A 174 10.00 8.03 -0.37
N MET A 175 9.31 7.14 0.34
CA MET A 175 9.71 5.75 0.56
C MET A 175 8.49 4.84 0.52
N TRP A 176 8.60 3.75 -0.20
CA TRP A 176 7.65 2.66 -0.25
C TRP A 176 8.36 1.41 0.29
N ILE A 177 7.99 1.03 1.52
CA ILE A 177 8.67 -0.07 2.22
C ILE A 177 7.94 -1.37 1.89
N ASP A 178 8.64 -2.29 1.24
CA ASP A 178 8.13 -3.59 0.82
C ASP A 178 8.57 -4.73 1.75
N GLY A 179 7.99 -5.90 1.56
CA GLY A 179 8.34 -7.09 2.34
C GLY A 179 8.07 -6.94 3.83
N GLU A 180 7.17 -6.08 4.23
CA GLU A 180 6.83 -5.82 5.63
C GLU A 180 5.52 -6.50 6.04
N ASN A 181 4.38 -5.96 5.64
CA ASN A 181 3.08 -6.48 6.03
C ASN A 181 2.93 -7.98 5.70
N TRP A 182 3.10 -8.33 4.44
CA TRP A 182 2.93 -9.69 3.97
C TRP A 182 4.05 -10.67 4.36
N ALA A 183 5.24 -10.17 4.69
CA ALA A 183 6.37 -10.96 5.16
C ALA A 183 6.40 -11.11 6.69
N SER A 184 5.69 -10.25 7.43
CA SER A 184 5.63 -10.35 8.90
C SER A 184 4.96 -11.65 9.34
N ARG A 185 5.61 -12.32 10.29
CA ARG A 185 5.15 -13.58 10.88
C ARG A 185 5.34 -13.55 12.40
N PRO A 186 4.57 -14.30 13.19
CA PRO A 186 4.84 -14.45 14.61
C PRO A 186 6.24 -14.98 14.85
N CYS A 187 6.88 -14.53 15.92
CA CYS A 187 8.26 -14.86 16.25
C CYS A 187 8.35 -15.45 17.68
N TRP A 188 8.90 -16.66 17.81
CA TRP A 188 9.07 -17.36 19.08
C TRP A 188 10.48 -17.19 19.68
N SER A 189 11.17 -16.07 19.40
CA SER A 189 12.41 -15.69 20.10
C SER A 189 12.14 -15.45 21.58
N GLU A 190 13.16 -15.58 22.42
CA GLU A 190 12.99 -15.33 23.88
C GLU A 190 12.54 -13.88 24.13
N SER A 191 13.09 -12.90 23.39
CA SER A 191 12.67 -11.49 23.47
C SER A 191 11.16 -11.31 23.21
N CYS A 192 10.61 -12.00 22.18
CA CYS A 192 9.18 -11.92 21.89
C CYS A 192 8.31 -12.58 22.98
N LYS A 193 8.74 -13.73 23.52
CA LYS A 193 8.02 -14.42 24.59
C LYS A 193 8.00 -13.62 25.89
N GLU A 194 9.15 -13.03 26.26
CA GLU A 194 9.27 -12.18 27.43
C GLU A 194 8.41 -10.90 27.29
N ALA A 195 8.48 -10.22 26.13
CA ALA A 195 7.70 -9.03 25.86
C ALA A 195 6.18 -9.32 25.85
N PHE A 196 5.76 -10.45 25.28
CA PHE A 196 4.36 -10.88 25.33
C PHE A 196 3.90 -11.10 26.76
N THR A 197 4.67 -11.86 27.55
CA THR A 197 4.36 -12.13 28.96
C THR A 197 4.30 -10.85 29.78
N GLN A 198 5.24 -9.94 29.57
CA GLN A 198 5.25 -8.63 30.23
C GLN A 198 4.02 -7.79 29.89
N LYS A 199 3.62 -7.74 28.60
CA LYS A 199 2.49 -6.94 28.13
C LYS A 199 1.15 -7.49 28.56
N THR A 200 0.98 -8.82 28.53
CA THR A 200 -0.32 -9.48 28.69
C THR A 200 -0.51 -10.16 30.06
N GLY A 201 0.54 -10.48 30.78
CA GLY A 201 0.54 -11.34 31.96
C GLY A 201 0.42 -12.84 31.65
N ILE A 202 0.27 -13.21 30.36
CA ILE A 202 0.13 -14.61 29.92
C ILE A 202 1.51 -15.24 29.86
N LYS A 203 1.68 -16.38 30.59
CA LYS A 203 2.96 -17.09 30.65
C LYS A 203 3.05 -18.28 29.68
N GLU A 204 1.91 -18.84 29.31
CA GLU A 204 1.83 -19.94 28.35
C GLU A 204 1.85 -19.41 26.95
N ILE A 205 2.95 -19.64 26.25
CA ILE A 205 3.13 -19.18 24.86
C ILE A 205 2.49 -20.18 23.90
N PRO A 206 1.52 -19.77 23.08
CA PRO A 206 0.87 -20.69 22.13
C PRO A 206 1.80 -21.02 20.96
N HIS A 207 1.64 -22.21 20.38
CA HIS A 207 2.43 -22.71 19.24
C HIS A 207 1.59 -23.01 18.00
N LYS A 208 0.26 -23.11 18.14
CA LYS A 208 -0.67 -23.42 17.03
C LYS A 208 -2.04 -22.81 17.28
N ALA A 209 -2.85 -22.71 16.24
CA ALA A 209 -4.17 -22.08 16.27
C ALA A 209 -5.16 -22.67 17.30
N SER A 210 -5.00 -23.94 17.67
CA SER A 210 -5.84 -24.59 18.69
C SER A 210 -5.42 -24.33 20.14
N ASP A 211 -4.28 -23.69 20.37
CA ASP A 211 -3.79 -23.44 21.72
C ASP A 211 -4.51 -22.22 22.32
N PRO A 212 -4.69 -22.21 23.66
CA PRO A 212 -5.16 -21.04 24.39
C PRO A 212 -4.29 -19.81 24.02
N HIS A 213 -4.92 -18.63 23.98
CA HIS A 213 -4.23 -17.36 23.72
C HIS A 213 -3.57 -17.23 22.34
N TRP A 214 -3.92 -18.08 21.36
CA TRP A 214 -3.39 -17.97 19.99
C TRP A 214 -3.67 -16.60 19.37
N HIS A 215 -4.90 -16.12 19.49
CA HIS A 215 -5.27 -14.81 18.94
C HIS A 215 -4.65 -13.63 19.71
N ASP A 216 -4.37 -13.78 21.01
CA ASP A 216 -3.63 -12.77 21.77
C ASP A 216 -2.17 -12.69 21.30
N TRP A 217 -1.57 -13.84 20.96
CA TRP A 217 -0.23 -13.93 20.37
C TRP A 217 -0.15 -13.27 19.00
N LEU A 218 -1.13 -13.51 18.13
CA LEU A 218 -1.21 -12.87 16.83
C LEU A 218 -1.43 -11.35 16.95
N ALA A 219 -2.30 -10.92 17.86
CA ALA A 219 -2.55 -9.51 18.12
C ALA A 219 -1.29 -8.79 18.62
N PHE A 220 -0.54 -9.43 19.56
CA PHE A 220 0.74 -8.91 20.02
C PHE A 220 1.72 -8.69 18.87
N HIS A 221 1.82 -9.60 17.91
CA HIS A 221 2.71 -9.46 16.76
C HIS A 221 2.23 -8.40 15.75
N ARG A 222 0.91 -8.17 15.62
CA ARG A 222 0.38 -7.03 14.84
C ARG A 222 0.76 -5.70 15.49
N ASP A 223 0.66 -5.61 16.81
CA ASP A 223 1.08 -4.42 17.56
C ASP A 223 2.58 -4.15 17.40
N LEU A 224 3.42 -5.19 17.46
CA LEU A 224 4.85 -5.07 17.20
C LEU A 224 5.14 -4.57 15.78
N PHE A 225 4.39 -5.03 14.80
CA PHE A 225 4.53 -4.56 13.42
C PHE A 225 4.12 -3.08 13.28
N THR A 226 3.01 -2.69 13.86
CA THR A 226 2.57 -1.28 13.90
C THR A 226 3.61 -0.39 14.58
N GLN A 227 4.21 -0.87 15.69
CA GLN A 227 5.27 -0.14 16.39
C GLN A 227 6.54 -0.03 15.55
N HIS A 228 6.92 -1.10 14.84
CA HIS A 228 8.05 -1.08 13.90
C HIS A 228 7.87 0.01 12.83
N VAL A 229 6.73 0.02 12.13
CA VAL A 229 6.45 1.03 11.12
C VAL A 229 6.44 2.45 11.72
N THR A 230 5.86 2.60 12.92
CA THR A 230 5.88 3.87 13.65
C THR A 230 7.29 4.37 13.93
N ASN A 231 8.18 3.49 14.39
CA ASN A 231 9.57 3.84 14.67
C ASN A 231 10.33 4.25 13.42
N VAL A 232 10.13 3.52 12.31
CA VAL A 232 10.76 3.82 11.02
C VAL A 232 10.30 5.17 10.50
N VAL A 233 8.99 5.42 10.45
CA VAL A 233 8.44 6.70 9.96
C VAL A 233 8.94 7.87 10.80
N ASN A 234 8.86 7.77 12.12
CA ASN A 234 9.31 8.84 13.02
C ASN A 234 10.81 9.15 12.85
N ALA A 235 11.65 8.12 12.77
CA ALA A 235 13.10 8.30 12.62
C ALA A 235 13.47 9.00 11.30
N VAL A 236 12.76 8.69 10.20
CA VAL A 236 12.98 9.38 8.92
C VAL A 236 12.44 10.80 8.97
N HIS A 237 11.25 11.02 9.56
CA HIS A 237 10.65 12.36 9.70
C HIS A 237 11.46 13.29 10.63
N GLU A 238 12.18 12.77 11.61
CA GLU A 238 13.12 13.58 12.40
C GLU A 238 14.23 14.19 11.52
N VAL A 239 14.61 13.54 10.43
CA VAL A 239 15.65 14.01 9.49
C VAL A 239 15.03 14.81 8.34
N LYS A 240 13.93 14.35 7.76
CA LYS A 240 13.25 15.00 6.63
C LYS A 240 11.72 14.81 6.74
N PRO A 241 11.01 15.74 7.41
CA PRO A 241 9.56 15.66 7.59
C PRO A 241 8.77 15.61 6.26
N SER A 242 9.37 16.10 5.17
CA SER A 242 8.74 16.09 3.83
C SER A 242 8.97 14.79 3.04
N CYS A 243 9.71 13.82 3.57
CA CYS A 243 9.87 12.50 2.96
C CYS A 243 8.65 11.63 3.28
N LEU A 244 7.79 11.38 2.30
CA LEU A 244 6.52 10.67 2.51
C LEU A 244 6.72 9.16 2.52
N ILE A 245 6.19 8.47 3.54
CA ILE A 245 6.45 7.04 3.77
C ILE A 245 5.16 6.25 3.85
N CYS A 246 5.13 5.08 3.21
CA CYS A 246 4.14 4.03 3.44
C CYS A 246 4.81 2.66 3.61
N SER A 247 4.08 1.73 4.18
CA SER A 247 4.39 0.29 4.18
C SER A 247 3.44 -0.42 3.22
N ASN A 248 3.98 -1.24 2.32
CA ASN A 248 3.19 -1.95 1.31
C ASN A 248 2.07 -2.78 1.94
N TRP A 249 0.85 -2.62 1.43
CA TRP A 249 -0.39 -3.27 1.88
C TRP A 249 -0.84 -2.97 3.32
N MET A 250 -0.19 -2.06 4.02
CA MET A 250 -0.66 -1.63 5.33
C MET A 250 -2.01 -0.91 5.19
N TYR A 251 -2.98 -1.30 6.03
CA TYR A 251 -4.36 -0.79 6.03
C TYR A 251 -5.17 -1.07 4.75
N SER A 252 -4.78 -2.08 3.99
CA SER A 252 -5.50 -2.61 2.82
C SER A 252 -6.50 -3.71 3.20
N VAL A 253 -6.97 -4.50 2.22
CA VAL A 253 -7.79 -5.70 2.48
C VAL A 253 -7.08 -6.74 3.35
N ARG A 254 -5.76 -6.65 3.49
CA ARG A 254 -4.91 -7.56 4.28
C ARG A 254 -4.67 -7.08 5.69
N GLN A 255 -5.02 -5.85 5.99
CA GLN A 255 -4.89 -5.22 7.29
C GLN A 255 -6.08 -4.27 7.52
N PRO A 256 -7.27 -4.80 7.83
CA PRO A 256 -8.51 -4.03 7.83
C PRO A 256 -8.69 -3.10 9.04
N GLU A 257 -7.84 -3.16 10.07
CA GLU A 257 -7.94 -2.31 11.24
C GLU A 257 -7.82 -0.81 10.94
N PRO A 258 -8.24 0.06 11.88
CA PRO A 258 -8.03 1.51 11.78
C PRO A 258 -6.55 1.89 11.65
N ILE A 259 -6.28 3.04 11.02
CA ILE A 259 -4.91 3.54 10.86
C ILE A 259 -4.35 3.95 12.23
N ALA A 260 -3.27 3.30 12.65
CA ALA A 260 -2.59 3.56 13.92
C ALA A 260 -1.13 4.05 13.74
N ALA A 261 -0.41 3.59 12.71
CA ALA A 261 0.93 4.08 12.40
C ALA A 261 0.87 5.42 11.63
N PRO A 262 1.86 6.32 11.81
CA PRO A 262 1.86 7.65 11.21
C PRO A 262 2.33 7.66 9.74
N VAL A 263 1.92 6.66 8.95
CA VAL A 263 2.20 6.62 7.50
C VAL A 263 1.56 7.81 6.78
N ASP A 264 2.21 8.34 5.76
CA ASP A 264 1.76 9.55 5.07
C ASP A 264 0.70 9.25 4.01
N TYR A 265 0.78 8.09 3.40
CA TYR A 265 -0.15 7.64 2.36
C TYR A 265 -0.33 6.13 2.45
N LEU A 266 -1.34 5.61 1.77
CA LEU A 266 -1.60 4.18 1.65
C LEU A 266 -1.29 3.69 0.25
N SER A 267 -0.71 2.50 0.16
CA SER A 267 -0.31 1.94 -1.12
C SER A 267 -0.32 0.42 -1.07
N GLY A 268 -0.35 -0.20 -2.24
CA GLY A 268 -0.25 -1.62 -2.41
C GLY A 268 -0.07 -1.98 -3.87
N ASP A 269 0.18 -3.24 -4.13
CA ASP A 269 0.12 -3.81 -5.46
C ASP A 269 -0.96 -4.89 -5.52
N PHE A 270 -1.48 -5.17 -6.69
CA PHE A 270 -2.46 -6.23 -6.87
C PHE A 270 -1.93 -7.34 -7.78
N ASP A 271 -2.43 -8.56 -7.55
CA ASP A 271 -2.02 -9.74 -8.31
C ASP A 271 -2.14 -9.49 -9.82
N PRO A 272 -1.03 -9.56 -10.57
CA PRO A 272 -1.01 -9.23 -11.99
C PRO A 272 -1.85 -10.19 -12.85
N SER A 273 -2.15 -11.41 -12.36
CA SER A 273 -2.94 -12.40 -13.10
C SER A 273 -4.45 -12.09 -13.08
N PHE A 274 -4.92 -11.38 -12.05
CA PHE A 274 -6.32 -11.01 -11.85
C PHE A 274 -6.47 -9.51 -11.59
N GLY A 275 -5.63 -8.68 -12.20
CA GLY A 275 -5.40 -7.29 -11.85
C GLY A 275 -6.67 -6.46 -11.66
N ALA A 276 -7.58 -6.43 -12.66
CA ALA A 276 -8.80 -5.63 -12.54
C ALA A 276 -9.73 -6.11 -11.41
N ALA A 277 -9.88 -7.43 -11.19
CA ALA A 277 -10.73 -7.97 -10.13
C ALA A 277 -10.14 -7.67 -8.74
N ARG A 278 -8.83 -7.86 -8.56
CA ARG A 278 -8.14 -7.55 -7.30
C ARG A 278 -8.14 -6.06 -6.99
N ALA A 279 -7.87 -5.23 -8.00
CA ALA A 279 -7.95 -3.77 -7.86
C ALA A 279 -9.33 -3.28 -7.42
N CYS A 280 -10.42 -3.98 -7.79
CA CYS A 280 -11.78 -3.63 -7.35
C CYS A 280 -11.93 -3.61 -5.83
N ALA A 281 -11.42 -4.62 -5.13
CA ALA A 281 -11.52 -4.72 -3.68
C ALA A 281 -10.50 -3.80 -2.99
N GLU A 282 -9.24 -3.84 -3.43
CA GLU A 282 -8.16 -3.02 -2.84
C GLU A 282 -8.48 -1.53 -2.91
N ALA A 283 -8.87 -1.03 -4.09
CA ALA A 283 -9.20 0.39 -4.28
C ALA A 283 -10.34 0.85 -3.36
N ARG A 284 -11.39 0.03 -3.17
CA ARG A 284 -12.53 0.39 -2.32
C ARG A 284 -12.20 0.40 -0.82
N VAL A 285 -11.25 -0.43 -0.40
CA VAL A 285 -10.76 -0.37 0.98
C VAL A 285 -9.94 0.89 1.19
N LEU A 286 -9.00 1.20 0.28
CA LEU A 286 -8.11 2.36 0.42
C LEU A 286 -8.85 3.69 0.29
N ALA A 287 -9.79 3.80 -0.65
CA ALA A 287 -10.57 5.02 -0.90
C ALA A 287 -11.30 5.56 0.35
N GLY A 288 -11.76 4.66 1.23
CA GLY A 288 -12.47 5.05 2.44
C GLY A 288 -11.59 5.48 3.63
N ARG A 289 -10.25 5.38 3.54
CA ARG A 289 -9.34 5.50 4.69
C ARG A 289 -8.97 6.93 5.07
N GLY A 290 -9.32 7.94 4.28
CA GLY A 290 -9.06 9.34 4.59
C GLY A 290 -7.60 9.78 4.46
N LYS A 291 -6.77 9.02 3.74
CA LYS A 291 -5.38 9.35 3.39
C LYS A 291 -5.22 9.41 1.87
N PRO A 292 -4.23 10.14 1.33
CA PRO A 292 -3.81 9.95 -0.05
C PRO A 292 -3.47 8.47 -0.29
N TRP A 293 -3.81 7.95 -1.46
CA TRP A 293 -3.58 6.55 -1.75
C TRP A 293 -3.33 6.29 -3.24
N ASP A 294 -2.57 5.25 -3.51
CA ASP A 294 -2.34 4.73 -4.84
C ASP A 294 -2.30 3.20 -4.85
N LEU A 295 -2.40 2.61 -6.05
CA LEU A 295 -2.20 1.19 -6.26
C LEU A 295 -1.29 0.93 -7.47
N MET A 296 -0.43 -0.08 -7.34
CA MET A 296 0.53 -0.49 -8.35
C MET A 296 -0.02 -1.58 -9.25
N ALA A 297 -0.05 -1.30 -10.55
CA ALA A 297 -0.25 -2.30 -11.59
C ALA A 297 1.12 -2.83 -12.08
N TRP A 298 1.22 -4.12 -12.33
CA TRP A 298 2.42 -4.69 -12.95
C TRP A 298 2.29 -4.62 -14.48
N ALA A 299 3.29 -4.07 -15.14
CA ALA A 299 3.30 -3.97 -16.60
C ALA A 299 3.39 -5.33 -17.31
N PHE A 300 3.58 -6.41 -16.58
CA PHE A 300 3.86 -7.74 -17.12
C PHE A 300 3.14 -8.84 -16.33
N LEU A 301 3.14 -10.04 -16.93
CA LEU A 301 2.69 -11.30 -16.32
C LEU A 301 3.87 -12.23 -16.12
N GLN A 302 3.88 -12.94 -15.01
CA GLN A 302 4.80 -14.07 -14.79
C GLN A 302 4.26 -15.32 -15.49
N THR A 303 5.11 -16.02 -16.25
CA THR A 303 4.69 -17.16 -17.07
C THR A 303 5.20 -18.51 -16.57
N GLY A 304 5.26 -18.70 -15.25
CA GLY A 304 5.57 -20.00 -14.67
C GLY A 304 6.92 -20.61 -15.10
N GLY A 305 7.97 -19.78 -15.16
CA GLY A 305 9.34 -20.21 -15.52
C GLY A 305 9.77 -19.91 -16.95
N GLN A 306 8.89 -19.32 -17.76
CA GLN A 306 9.21 -18.87 -19.12
C GLN A 306 9.56 -17.37 -19.22
N GLY A 307 9.77 -16.72 -18.08
CA GLY A 307 10.06 -15.28 -18.00
C GLY A 307 8.78 -14.41 -17.88
N TRP A 308 8.91 -13.17 -18.28
CA TRP A 308 7.91 -12.12 -18.11
C TRP A 308 7.35 -11.72 -19.46
N ILE A 309 6.02 -11.59 -19.54
CA ILE A 309 5.34 -11.13 -20.75
C ILE A 309 4.73 -9.76 -20.47
N MET A 310 5.14 -8.77 -21.27
CA MET A 310 4.59 -7.41 -21.19
C MET A 310 3.09 -7.42 -21.51
N LYS A 311 2.28 -6.79 -20.66
CA LYS A 311 0.85 -6.58 -20.90
C LYS A 311 0.63 -5.58 -22.04
N THR A 312 -0.50 -5.69 -22.71
CA THR A 312 -0.90 -4.72 -23.75
C THR A 312 -1.46 -3.44 -23.14
N VAL A 313 -1.47 -2.34 -23.91
CA VAL A 313 -2.08 -1.07 -23.49
C VAL A 313 -3.54 -1.25 -23.04
N PRO A 314 -4.44 -1.94 -23.79
CA PRO A 314 -5.81 -2.16 -23.32
C PRO A 314 -5.89 -2.92 -22.00
N HIS A 315 -5.03 -3.92 -21.78
CA HIS A 315 -5.00 -4.69 -20.53
C HIS A 315 -4.66 -3.77 -19.34
N LEU A 316 -3.56 -3.01 -19.44
CA LEU A 316 -3.17 -2.07 -18.40
C LEU A 316 -4.23 -0.97 -18.18
N CYS A 317 -4.83 -0.46 -19.25
CA CYS A 317 -5.90 0.53 -19.14
C CYS A 317 -7.13 0.00 -18.38
N GLN A 318 -7.48 -1.27 -18.51
CA GLN A 318 -8.57 -1.89 -17.75
C GLN A 318 -8.22 -1.95 -16.26
N GLU A 319 -7.01 -2.37 -15.90
CA GLU A 319 -6.55 -2.47 -14.53
C GLU A 319 -6.48 -1.09 -13.84
N VAL A 320 -5.79 -0.13 -14.45
CA VAL A 320 -5.63 1.21 -13.86
C VAL A 320 -6.95 1.95 -13.78
N PHE A 321 -7.88 1.75 -14.73
CA PHE A 321 -9.16 2.45 -14.72
C PHE A 321 -10.03 2.08 -13.51
N VAL A 322 -9.97 0.84 -13.05
CA VAL A 322 -10.66 0.41 -11.83
C VAL A 322 -10.20 1.23 -10.62
N VAL A 323 -8.90 1.49 -10.50
CA VAL A 323 -8.32 2.33 -9.43
C VAL A 323 -8.73 3.78 -9.59
N LEU A 324 -8.56 4.34 -10.79
CA LEU A 324 -8.91 5.74 -11.08
C LEU A 324 -10.39 6.03 -10.81
N ALA A 325 -11.28 5.08 -11.13
CA ALA A 325 -12.72 5.21 -10.88
C ALA A 325 -13.10 5.27 -9.39
N GLN A 326 -12.17 4.96 -8.49
CA GLN A 326 -12.33 5.07 -7.04
C GLN A 326 -11.62 6.30 -6.44
N GLY A 327 -11.11 7.20 -7.28
CA GLY A 327 -10.47 8.45 -6.83
C GLY A 327 -8.97 8.37 -6.57
N GLY A 328 -8.34 7.20 -6.69
CA GLY A 328 -6.93 6.99 -6.37
C GLY A 328 -5.96 7.40 -7.47
N ALA A 329 -4.69 7.45 -7.12
CA ALA A 329 -3.58 7.49 -8.04
C ALA A 329 -3.15 6.07 -8.43
N VAL A 330 -2.40 5.95 -9.51
CA VAL A 330 -1.84 4.67 -9.97
C VAL A 330 -0.37 4.83 -10.28
N PHE A 331 0.39 3.75 -10.09
CA PHE A 331 1.74 3.66 -10.64
C PHE A 331 1.96 2.28 -11.26
N ILE A 332 2.89 2.20 -12.19
CA ILE A 332 3.11 0.98 -12.96
C ILE A 332 4.51 0.46 -12.73
N TYR A 333 4.59 -0.79 -12.29
CA TYR A 333 5.82 -1.53 -12.15
C TYR A 333 6.32 -1.99 -13.51
N ASN A 334 7.49 -1.53 -13.90
CA ASN A 334 8.23 -1.98 -15.06
C ASN A 334 9.66 -2.39 -14.65
N GLN A 335 10.10 -3.54 -15.12
CA GLN A 335 11.40 -4.08 -14.75
C GLN A 335 12.48 -3.58 -15.72
N PRO A 336 13.54 -2.90 -15.23
CA PRO A 336 14.73 -2.58 -16.01
C PRO A 336 15.53 -3.83 -16.33
N GLN A 337 16.43 -3.74 -17.30
CA GLN A 337 17.51 -4.74 -17.46
C GLN A 337 18.49 -4.66 -16.28
N ARG A 338 19.26 -5.71 -16.02
CA ARG A 338 20.23 -5.72 -14.89
C ARG A 338 21.26 -4.58 -14.96
N SER A 339 21.59 -4.11 -16.14
CA SER A 339 22.40 -2.91 -16.36
C SER A 339 21.72 -1.59 -15.94
N GLY A 340 20.45 -1.63 -15.58
CA GLY A 340 19.61 -0.46 -15.31
C GLY A 340 19.03 0.17 -16.58
N ARG A 341 19.26 -0.40 -17.77
CA ARG A 341 18.69 0.10 -19.02
C ARG A 341 17.17 -0.06 -19.03
N LEU A 342 16.45 0.99 -19.36
CA LEU A 342 15.02 0.96 -19.64
C LEU A 342 14.77 0.59 -21.10
N THR A 343 13.87 -0.36 -21.34
CA THR A 343 13.52 -0.81 -22.69
C THR A 343 12.60 0.23 -23.35
N GLU A 344 13.03 0.78 -24.47
CA GLU A 344 12.36 1.93 -25.10
C GLU A 344 10.89 1.66 -25.46
N TRP A 345 10.59 0.53 -26.11
CA TRP A 345 9.21 0.22 -26.49
C TRP A 345 8.29 -0.04 -25.26
N HIS A 346 8.84 -0.46 -24.09
CA HIS A 346 8.09 -0.49 -22.83
C HIS A 346 7.64 0.93 -22.47
N GLN A 347 8.56 1.91 -22.54
CA GLN A 347 8.25 3.30 -22.19
C GLN A 347 7.23 3.92 -23.16
N GLU A 348 7.29 3.58 -24.45
CA GLU A 348 6.29 3.99 -25.43
C GLU A 348 4.90 3.45 -25.13
N LEU A 349 4.83 2.17 -24.73
CA LEU A 349 3.58 1.53 -24.27
C LEU A 349 3.05 2.21 -23.01
N LEU A 350 3.90 2.40 -21.99
CA LEU A 350 3.55 3.07 -20.74
C LEU A 350 3.13 4.51 -20.95
N GLY A 351 3.72 5.21 -21.92
CA GLY A 351 3.31 6.55 -22.34
C GLY A 351 1.86 6.60 -22.85
N GLN A 352 1.41 5.58 -23.60
CA GLN A 352 0.02 5.47 -24.03
C GLN A 352 -0.95 5.23 -22.85
N VAL A 353 -0.54 4.42 -21.86
CA VAL A 353 -1.33 4.23 -20.64
C VAL A 353 -1.38 5.52 -19.81
N ALA A 354 -0.26 6.23 -19.69
CA ALA A 354 -0.20 7.53 -19.03
C ALA A 354 -1.13 8.56 -19.68
N ASP A 355 -1.17 8.60 -21.02
CA ASP A 355 -2.10 9.47 -21.77
C ASP A 355 -3.56 9.09 -21.53
N PHE A 356 -3.87 7.80 -21.42
CA PHE A 356 -5.20 7.33 -21.05
C PHE A 356 -5.59 7.81 -19.65
N CYS A 357 -4.69 7.73 -18.67
CA CYS A 357 -4.91 8.20 -17.30
C CYS A 357 -5.10 9.73 -17.26
N ARG A 358 -4.19 10.51 -17.88
CA ARG A 358 -4.25 11.98 -17.89
C ARG A 358 -5.55 12.53 -18.44
N LYS A 359 -6.11 11.92 -19.50
CA LYS A 359 -7.41 12.31 -20.06
C LYS A 359 -8.58 12.13 -19.10
N ARG A 360 -8.39 11.40 -17.99
CA ARG A 360 -9.40 11.09 -16.98
C ARG A 360 -9.17 11.76 -15.64
N LYS A 361 -7.98 12.35 -15.44
CA LYS A 361 -7.58 12.94 -14.15
C LYS A 361 -8.64 13.91 -13.62
N GLU A 362 -9.13 14.83 -14.45
CA GLU A 362 -10.13 15.82 -14.05
C GLU A 362 -11.45 15.20 -13.53
N TYR A 363 -11.81 14.01 -14.03
CA TYR A 363 -13.07 13.35 -13.70
C TYR A 363 -12.95 12.25 -12.63
N CYS A 364 -11.74 11.80 -12.35
CA CYS A 364 -11.51 10.64 -11.50
C CYS A 364 -10.70 10.96 -10.24
N PHE A 365 -9.69 11.83 -10.33
CA PHE A 365 -8.74 11.99 -9.23
C PHE A 365 -9.38 12.69 -8.01
N GLN A 366 -9.20 12.10 -6.83
CA GLN A 366 -9.76 12.58 -5.56
C GLN A 366 -11.29 12.67 -5.55
N THR A 367 -11.96 11.82 -6.33
CA THR A 367 -13.42 11.67 -6.25
C THR A 367 -13.80 10.71 -5.14
N GLU A 368 -15.04 10.82 -4.66
CA GLU A 368 -15.62 9.95 -3.65
C GLU A 368 -16.75 9.12 -4.24
N THR A 369 -16.96 7.92 -3.72
CA THR A 369 -18.07 7.05 -4.10
C THR A 369 -19.38 7.66 -3.59
N ILE A 370 -20.43 7.65 -4.44
CA ILE A 370 -21.80 7.93 -3.98
C ILE A 370 -22.26 6.69 -3.18
N PRO A 371 -22.54 6.81 -1.87
CA PRO A 371 -22.83 5.66 -1.01
C PRO A 371 -24.17 5.00 -1.39
N GLN A 372 -24.13 3.73 -1.77
CA GLN A 372 -25.33 2.91 -2.01
C GLN A 372 -25.33 1.64 -1.18
N VAL A 373 -24.25 0.89 -1.24
CA VAL A 373 -24.07 -0.39 -0.53
C VAL A 373 -22.79 -0.34 0.30
N ALA A 374 -22.89 -0.64 1.60
CA ALA A 374 -21.74 -0.91 2.46
C ALA A 374 -21.50 -2.40 2.57
N ILE A 375 -20.29 -2.86 2.30
CA ILE A 375 -19.85 -4.23 2.53
C ILE A 375 -18.95 -4.26 3.75
N LEU A 376 -19.31 -5.01 4.78
CA LEU A 376 -18.49 -5.14 5.98
C LEU A 376 -17.25 -6.00 5.70
N HIS A 377 -16.08 -5.46 6.01
CA HIS A 377 -14.83 -6.18 6.14
C HIS A 377 -14.39 -6.10 7.60
N SER A 378 -14.91 -7.03 8.42
CA SER A 378 -14.69 -7.06 9.85
C SER A 378 -13.24 -7.47 10.15
N GLU A 379 -12.49 -6.60 10.85
CA GLU A 379 -11.14 -6.90 11.32
C GLU A 379 -11.13 -8.08 12.29
N THR A 380 -12.11 -8.14 13.17
CA THR A 380 -12.24 -9.24 14.15
C THR A 380 -12.48 -10.57 13.46
N SER A 381 -13.39 -10.61 12.47
CA SER A 381 -13.63 -11.81 11.68
C SER A 381 -12.44 -12.20 10.83
N TYR A 382 -11.81 -11.21 10.17
CA TYR A 382 -10.62 -11.41 9.35
C TYR A 382 -9.49 -12.10 10.12
N TYR A 383 -9.13 -11.57 11.31
CA TYR A 383 -8.04 -12.11 12.10
C TYR A 383 -8.36 -13.43 12.84
N ARG A 384 -9.64 -13.83 12.88
CA ARG A 384 -10.04 -15.16 13.38
C ARG A 384 -9.83 -16.26 12.33
N HIS A 385 -9.86 -15.91 11.05
CA HIS A 385 -9.71 -16.84 9.94
C HIS A 385 -8.32 -16.86 9.31
N ASN A 386 -7.44 -15.89 9.65
CA ASN A 386 -6.10 -15.80 9.11
C ASN A 386 -5.08 -16.47 10.02
N ASP A 387 -4.41 -17.44 9.46
CA ASP A 387 -3.22 -18.09 9.98
C ASP A 387 -2.32 -18.43 8.78
N PRO A 388 -1.21 -17.76 8.59
CA PRO A 388 -0.43 -16.91 9.51
C PRO A 388 -0.97 -15.49 9.69
N LEU A 389 -0.20 -14.63 10.41
CA LEU A 389 -0.55 -13.28 10.84
C LEU A 389 -1.13 -12.40 9.72
N PHE A 390 -0.45 -12.38 8.58
CA PHE A 390 -0.92 -11.77 7.34
C PHE A 390 -0.90 -12.83 6.24
N ASN A 391 -1.98 -13.01 5.53
CA ASN A 391 -2.03 -13.90 4.38
C ASN A 391 -2.36 -13.13 3.10
N PHE A 392 -2.29 -13.82 1.96
CA PHE A 392 -2.62 -13.24 0.66
C PHE A 392 -4.13 -13.17 0.42
N ALA A 393 -4.89 -12.74 1.43
CA ALA A 393 -6.32 -12.45 1.35
C ALA A 393 -7.22 -13.65 1.02
N GLN A 394 -6.85 -14.88 1.34
CA GLN A 394 -7.69 -16.05 1.12
C GLN A 394 -9.03 -15.96 1.87
N ALA A 395 -9.05 -15.33 3.06
CA ALA A 395 -10.26 -15.10 3.83
C ALA A 395 -11.19 -14.01 3.23
N ASN A 396 -10.79 -13.34 2.15
CA ASN A 396 -11.56 -12.24 1.55
C ASN A 396 -12.51 -12.69 0.44
N HIS A 397 -12.47 -13.95 0.01
CA HIS A 397 -13.31 -14.45 -1.08
C HIS A 397 -14.82 -14.18 -0.90
N PRO A 398 -15.42 -14.35 0.29
CA PRO A 398 -16.83 -14.00 0.48
C PRO A 398 -17.12 -12.51 0.29
N MET A 399 -16.23 -11.65 0.76
CA MET A 399 -16.32 -10.20 0.59
C MET A 399 -16.16 -9.80 -0.89
N GLU A 400 -15.17 -10.35 -1.58
CA GLU A 400 -14.95 -10.12 -3.01
C GLU A 400 -16.14 -10.62 -3.85
N GLY A 401 -16.70 -11.79 -3.53
CA GLY A 401 -17.90 -12.33 -4.18
C GLY A 401 -19.11 -11.43 -3.97
N ALA A 402 -19.32 -10.91 -2.76
CA ALA A 402 -20.37 -9.95 -2.48
C ALA A 402 -20.17 -8.63 -3.26
N LEU A 403 -18.92 -8.14 -3.32
CA LEU A 403 -18.59 -6.96 -4.11
C LEU A 403 -18.94 -7.14 -5.59
N HIS A 404 -18.49 -8.23 -6.20
CA HIS A 404 -18.79 -8.52 -7.61
C HIS A 404 -20.30 -8.63 -7.84
N ALA A 405 -21.03 -9.31 -6.98
CA ALA A 405 -22.49 -9.40 -7.07
C ALA A 405 -23.17 -8.03 -7.04
N VAL A 406 -22.70 -7.11 -6.19
CA VAL A 406 -23.24 -5.74 -6.12
C VAL A 406 -22.93 -4.96 -7.40
N LEU A 407 -21.67 -5.00 -7.86
CA LEU A 407 -21.22 -4.26 -9.05
C LEU A 407 -21.86 -4.75 -10.32
N GLU A 408 -22.02 -6.07 -10.51
CA GLU A 408 -22.67 -6.68 -11.67
C GLU A 408 -24.18 -6.34 -11.77
N ASN A 409 -24.78 -5.99 -10.63
CA ASN A 409 -26.16 -5.46 -10.59
C ASN A 409 -26.24 -3.93 -10.74
N GLY A 410 -25.13 -3.25 -11.05
CA GLY A 410 -25.09 -1.83 -11.36
C GLY A 410 -25.13 -0.88 -10.14
N TYR A 411 -24.83 -1.38 -8.95
CA TYR A 411 -24.76 -0.56 -7.74
C TYR A 411 -23.30 -0.23 -7.37
N SER A 412 -23.08 0.96 -6.80
CA SER A 412 -21.82 1.30 -6.16
C SER A 412 -21.71 0.66 -4.79
N ALA A 413 -20.48 0.32 -4.38
CA ALA A 413 -20.21 -0.27 -3.08
C ALA A 413 -18.93 0.28 -2.48
N ASP A 414 -18.96 0.52 -1.16
CA ASP A 414 -17.79 0.76 -0.33
C ASP A 414 -17.52 -0.47 0.55
N ILE A 415 -16.26 -0.76 0.79
CA ILE A 415 -15.83 -1.79 1.73
C ILE A 415 -15.37 -1.09 3.00
N LEU A 416 -16.06 -1.34 4.10
CA LEU A 416 -15.87 -0.65 5.36
C LEU A 416 -15.41 -1.61 6.45
N ASN A 417 -14.43 -1.20 7.25
CA ASN A 417 -14.13 -1.91 8.49
C ASN A 417 -15.18 -1.61 9.56
N GLU A 418 -15.03 -2.20 10.74
CA GLU A 418 -15.99 -2.07 11.84
C GLU A 418 -16.19 -0.62 12.29
N GLN A 419 -15.10 0.14 12.47
CA GLN A 419 -15.17 1.54 12.87
C GLN A 419 -15.87 2.39 11.82
N MET A 420 -15.43 2.32 10.57
CA MET A 420 -16.01 3.09 9.47
C MET A 420 -17.48 2.76 9.25
N LEU A 421 -17.86 1.48 9.39
CA LEU A 421 -19.27 1.10 9.29
C LEU A 421 -20.10 1.76 10.39
N MET A 422 -19.65 1.74 11.64
CA MET A 422 -20.37 2.38 12.74
C MET A 422 -20.53 3.89 12.55
N GLU A 423 -19.53 4.56 12.00
CA GLU A 423 -19.56 6.00 11.75
C GLU A 423 -20.47 6.38 10.57
N ARG A 424 -20.56 5.54 9.54
CA ARG A 424 -21.18 5.86 8.25
C ARG A 424 -22.39 5.01 7.88
N ILE A 425 -22.84 4.11 8.73
CA ILE A 425 -23.89 3.13 8.42
C ILE A 425 -25.19 3.79 7.90
N ALA A 426 -25.50 5.00 8.38
CA ALA A 426 -26.70 5.73 7.99
C ALA A 426 -26.65 6.30 6.55
N ASP A 427 -25.45 6.39 5.95
CA ASP A 427 -25.26 6.92 4.59
C ASP A 427 -25.70 5.92 3.52
N TYR A 428 -25.83 4.64 3.87
CA TYR A 428 -26.03 3.55 2.93
C TYR A 428 -27.47 3.05 2.95
N ALA A 429 -27.97 2.69 1.76
CA ALA A 429 -29.28 2.08 1.62
C ALA A 429 -29.30 0.61 2.03
N ILE A 430 -28.18 -0.09 1.89
CA ILE A 430 -28.02 -1.52 2.17
C ILE A 430 -26.66 -1.76 2.83
N VAL A 431 -26.65 -2.59 3.88
CA VAL A 431 -25.44 -3.16 4.48
C VAL A 431 -25.37 -4.63 4.11
N VAL A 432 -24.18 -5.09 3.68
CA VAL A 432 -23.89 -6.49 3.36
C VAL A 432 -22.90 -7.05 4.36
N VAL A 433 -23.24 -8.20 4.96
CA VAL A 433 -22.35 -8.95 5.90
C VAL A 433 -22.04 -10.30 5.26
N PRO A 434 -20.92 -10.39 4.50
CA PRO A 434 -20.59 -11.58 3.73
C PRO A 434 -19.74 -12.55 4.55
N GLU A 435 -20.36 -13.57 5.15
CA GLU A 435 -19.70 -14.64 5.91
C GLU A 435 -18.75 -14.16 7.03
N GLN A 436 -19.08 -13.02 7.65
CA GLN A 436 -18.30 -12.44 8.75
C GLN A 436 -18.78 -13.03 10.09
N GLU A 437 -18.18 -14.14 10.54
CA GLU A 437 -18.68 -14.92 11.66
C GLU A 437 -18.40 -14.32 13.05
N HIS A 438 -17.42 -13.46 13.17
CA HIS A 438 -16.94 -12.92 14.45
C HIS A 438 -17.10 -11.40 14.55
N VAL A 439 -18.26 -10.87 14.13
CA VAL A 439 -18.54 -9.44 14.25
C VAL A 439 -18.77 -9.07 15.73
N PRO A 440 -18.11 -8.03 16.26
CA PRO A 440 -18.28 -7.59 17.65
C PRO A 440 -19.73 -7.20 18.00
N ASP A 441 -20.10 -7.36 19.29
CA ASP A 441 -21.45 -7.11 19.77
C ASP A 441 -21.93 -5.69 19.54
N ASN A 442 -21.05 -4.69 19.70
CA ASN A 442 -21.37 -3.28 19.44
C ASN A 442 -21.66 -3.02 17.96
N VAL A 443 -20.92 -3.63 17.05
CA VAL A 443 -21.16 -3.52 15.60
C VAL A 443 -22.46 -4.24 15.22
N ARG A 444 -22.71 -5.41 15.75
CA ARG A 444 -23.99 -6.13 15.57
C ARG A 444 -25.18 -5.32 16.09
N ALA A 445 -25.04 -4.66 17.24
CA ALA A 445 -26.05 -3.78 17.80
C ALA A 445 -26.31 -2.56 16.90
N ALA A 446 -25.26 -1.96 16.33
CA ALA A 446 -25.39 -0.85 15.39
C ALA A 446 -26.12 -1.29 14.10
N ILE A 447 -25.77 -2.44 13.53
CA ILE A 447 -26.47 -3.01 12.37
C ILE A 447 -27.94 -3.28 12.70
N ALA A 448 -28.24 -3.82 13.90
CA ALA A 448 -29.60 -4.08 14.33
C ALA A 448 -30.41 -2.78 14.49
N ALA A 449 -29.83 -1.73 15.03
CA ALA A 449 -30.46 -0.40 15.15
C ALA A 449 -30.74 0.19 13.76
N TYR A 450 -29.78 0.10 12.85
CA TYR A 450 -29.93 0.54 11.45
C TYR A 450 -31.12 -0.16 10.76
N VAL A 451 -31.23 -1.48 10.89
CA VAL A 451 -32.35 -2.24 10.28
C VAL A 451 -33.70 -1.85 10.91
N ARG A 452 -33.77 -1.69 12.24
CA ARG A 452 -34.99 -1.23 12.92
C ARG A 452 -35.39 0.19 12.51
N GLY A 453 -34.40 1.01 12.14
CA GLY A 453 -34.61 2.35 11.58
C GLY A 453 -35.06 2.38 10.12
N GLY A 454 -35.22 1.23 9.46
CA GLY A 454 -35.67 1.12 8.07
C GLY A 454 -34.55 0.81 7.06
N GLY A 455 -33.30 0.65 7.49
CA GLY A 455 -32.21 0.21 6.66
C GLY A 455 -32.36 -1.25 6.22
N ARG A 456 -31.63 -1.64 5.19
CA ARG A 456 -31.70 -3.01 4.62
C ARG A 456 -30.41 -3.76 4.89
N LEU A 457 -30.53 -5.05 5.21
CA LEU A 457 -29.42 -5.93 5.53
C LEU A 457 -29.46 -7.16 4.61
N LEU A 458 -28.32 -7.43 3.96
CA LEU A 458 -28.06 -8.67 3.23
C LEU A 458 -27.00 -9.47 3.99
N ILE A 459 -27.28 -10.73 4.27
CA ILE A 459 -26.39 -11.63 5.00
C ILE A 459 -26.13 -12.86 4.15
N SER A 460 -24.87 -13.30 4.05
CA SER A 460 -24.51 -14.61 3.53
C SER A 460 -23.80 -15.44 4.59
N GLY A 461 -23.92 -16.78 4.49
CA GLY A 461 -23.35 -17.72 5.45
C GLY A 461 -24.32 -18.14 6.57
N ALA A 462 -24.41 -19.45 6.83
CA ALA A 462 -25.36 -20.03 7.80
C ALA A 462 -25.08 -19.56 9.23
N HIS A 463 -23.80 -19.51 9.63
CA HIS A 463 -23.37 -19.07 10.97
C HIS A 463 -23.68 -17.60 11.19
N VAL A 464 -23.45 -16.77 10.19
CA VAL A 464 -23.77 -15.31 10.26
C VAL A 464 -25.28 -15.12 10.34
N ALA A 465 -26.06 -15.81 9.51
CA ALA A 465 -27.53 -15.75 9.54
C ALA A 465 -28.10 -16.11 10.93
N ALA A 466 -27.51 -17.07 11.61
CA ALA A 466 -27.90 -17.44 12.98
C ALA A 466 -27.69 -16.30 14.00
N GLN A 467 -26.64 -15.50 13.84
CA GLN A 467 -26.35 -14.35 14.74
C GLN A 467 -27.38 -13.20 14.56
N TYR A 468 -28.01 -13.11 13.39
CA TYR A 468 -29.02 -12.10 13.05
C TYR A 468 -30.43 -12.68 12.92
N GLY A 469 -30.68 -13.88 13.45
CA GLY A 469 -31.91 -14.65 13.23
C GLY A 469 -33.22 -13.90 13.50
N GLU A 470 -33.28 -13.09 14.57
CA GLU A 470 -34.44 -12.27 14.90
C GLU A 470 -34.66 -11.16 13.84
N LEU A 471 -33.59 -10.56 13.30
CA LEU A 471 -33.67 -9.51 12.29
C LEU A 471 -33.98 -10.08 10.91
N ALA A 472 -33.42 -11.23 10.59
CA ALA A 472 -33.61 -11.91 9.32
C ALA A 472 -34.95 -12.67 9.24
N GLY A 473 -35.66 -12.85 10.35
CA GLY A 473 -36.91 -13.62 10.41
C GLY A 473 -36.72 -15.11 10.11
N VAL A 474 -35.49 -15.64 10.27
CA VAL A 474 -35.15 -17.04 10.01
C VAL A 474 -34.76 -17.77 11.29
N LYS A 475 -35.03 -19.06 11.34
CA LYS A 475 -34.55 -19.96 12.38
C LYS A 475 -33.59 -20.96 11.75
N ALA A 476 -32.39 -21.08 12.30
CA ALA A 476 -31.49 -22.16 11.96
C ALA A 476 -32.14 -23.51 12.27
N ARG A 477 -32.16 -24.42 11.31
CA ARG A 477 -32.76 -25.77 11.47
C ARG A 477 -31.70 -26.86 11.64
N GLY A 478 -30.52 -26.53 12.13
CA GLY A 478 -29.38 -27.42 12.26
C GLY A 478 -28.61 -27.60 10.93
N GLU A 479 -27.51 -28.30 11.03
CA GLU A 479 -26.71 -28.72 9.88
C GLU A 479 -27.41 -29.79 9.07
#